data_97feb0529e938b27a350eb29398b77f3
#
_entry.id   97feb0529e938b27a350eb29398b77f3
#
_cell.length_a   1.000
_cell.length_b   1.000
_cell.length_c   1.000
_cell.angle_alpha   90.00
_cell.angle_beta   90.00
_cell.angle_gamma   90.00
#
_symmetry.space_group_name_H-M   'P 1'
#
loop_
_entity.id
_entity.type
_entity.pdbx_description
1 polymer ?
#
loop_
_entity_poly.entity_id
_entity_poly.type
_entity_poly.pdbx_seq_one_letter_code
_entity_poly.pdbx_strand_id
1 'polypeptide(L)'
;YPTGSVYRSYCDSKLATIVFAGELRRRAERAQVDVMAVAAHPGWCQTAIFDNGGPPALVTWLGRLTGAIQSPADGAQPVLLAATDPHPGPCYGPTKRNGSAGPAGLVPLPAPALEPDVAERLWERSAELTGVAFAL
;
A
#
# COMPACT_ATOMS: atom_id res chain seq x y z
N TYR A 1 -7.12 -4.67 -20.97
CA TYR A 1 -6.27 -5.41 -20.01
C TYR A 1 -6.37 -6.89 -20.35
N PRO A 2 -5.27 -7.55 -20.70
CA PRO A 2 -5.34 -8.96 -21.04
C PRO A 2 -5.40 -9.82 -19.77
N THR A 3 -6.48 -10.60 -19.64
CA THR A 3 -6.55 -11.91 -19.00
C THR A 3 -6.23 -12.11 -17.52
N GLY A 4 -6.12 -11.07 -16.70
CA GLY A 4 -6.09 -11.25 -15.24
C GLY A 4 -7.50 -11.21 -14.64
N SER A 5 -7.75 -11.93 -13.56
CA SER A 5 -8.95 -11.67 -12.79
C SER A 5 -8.94 -10.20 -12.32
N VAL A 6 -10.10 -9.57 -12.20
CA VAL A 6 -10.24 -8.18 -11.70
C VAL A 6 -9.47 -8.00 -10.38
N TYR A 7 -9.49 -9.01 -9.54
CA TYR A 7 -8.76 -9.03 -8.26
C TYR A 7 -7.24 -8.97 -8.46
N ARG A 8 -6.68 -9.69 -9.43
CA ARG A 8 -5.24 -9.64 -9.73
C ARG A 8 -4.82 -8.26 -10.21
N SER A 9 -5.57 -7.69 -11.15
CA SER A 9 -5.30 -6.32 -11.64
C SER A 9 -5.36 -5.27 -10.52
N TYR A 10 -6.30 -5.44 -9.58
CA TYR A 10 -6.36 -4.61 -8.38
C TYR A 10 -5.09 -4.77 -7.52
N CYS A 11 -4.68 -6.00 -7.21
CA CYS A 11 -3.46 -6.25 -6.44
C CYS A 11 -2.21 -5.67 -7.12
N ASP A 12 -2.08 -5.89 -8.43
CA ASP A 12 -0.96 -5.38 -9.20
C ASP A 12 -0.92 -3.85 -9.20
N SER A 13 -2.07 -3.17 -9.29
CA SER A 13 -2.14 -1.71 -9.22
C SER A 13 -1.73 -1.17 -7.85
N LYS A 14 -2.11 -1.86 -6.77
CA LYS A 14 -1.73 -1.47 -5.40
C LYS A 14 -0.24 -1.74 -5.12
N LEU A 15 0.29 -2.85 -5.65
CA LEU A 15 1.72 -3.12 -5.59
C LEU A 15 2.51 -2.04 -6.34
N ALA A 16 2.09 -1.65 -7.54
CA ALA A 16 2.72 -0.58 -8.29
C ALA A 16 2.76 0.74 -7.51
N THR A 17 1.70 1.06 -6.76
CA THR A 17 1.67 2.26 -5.91
C THR A 17 2.76 2.22 -4.82
N ILE A 18 2.96 1.06 -4.18
CA ILE A 18 4.00 0.88 -3.15
C ILE A 18 5.40 0.96 -3.76
N VAL A 19 5.61 0.31 -4.91
CA VAL A 19 6.88 0.36 -5.65
C VAL A 19 7.22 1.79 -6.04
N PHE A 20 6.24 2.53 -6.56
CA PHE A 20 6.40 3.94 -6.94
C PHE A 20 6.77 4.82 -5.74
N ALA A 21 6.10 4.65 -4.59
CA ALA A 21 6.41 5.39 -3.37
C ALA A 21 7.84 5.11 -2.88
N GLY A 22 8.29 3.86 -2.98
CA GLY A 22 9.66 3.46 -2.65
C GLY A 22 10.70 4.10 -3.58
N GLU A 23 10.41 4.18 -4.88
CA GLU A 23 11.29 4.85 -5.84
C GLU A 23 11.32 6.36 -5.63
N LEU A 24 10.16 6.98 -5.39
CA LEU A 24 10.08 8.40 -5.06
C LEU A 24 10.94 8.74 -3.83
N ARG A 25 10.87 7.91 -2.78
CA ARG A 25 11.71 8.07 -1.60
C ARG A 25 13.20 8.03 -1.94
N ARG A 26 13.63 7.02 -2.70
CA ARG A 26 15.03 6.87 -3.11
C ARG A 26 15.54 8.05 -3.95
N ARG A 27 14.70 8.58 -4.84
CA ARG A 27 15.05 9.75 -5.68
C ARG A 27 15.14 11.01 -4.84
N ALA A 28 14.19 11.24 -3.94
CA ALA A 28 14.21 12.37 -3.02
C ALA A 28 15.47 12.36 -2.13
N GLU A 29 15.82 11.20 -1.56
CA GLU A 29 17.03 11.03 -0.77
C GLU A 29 18.30 11.32 -1.57
N ARG A 30 18.40 10.81 -2.82
CA ARG A 30 19.55 11.08 -3.71
C ARG A 30 19.66 12.56 -4.10
N ALA A 31 18.52 13.19 -4.37
CA ALA A 31 18.47 14.61 -4.75
C ALA A 31 18.59 15.55 -3.53
N GLN A 32 18.63 15.00 -2.32
CA GLN A 32 18.66 15.76 -1.07
C GLN A 32 17.52 16.79 -0.95
N VAL A 33 16.34 16.45 -1.47
CA VAL A 33 15.13 17.27 -1.32
C VAL A 33 14.37 16.85 -0.07
N ASP A 34 13.78 17.82 0.61
CA ASP A 34 13.00 17.60 1.83
C ASP A 34 11.58 17.08 1.50
N VAL A 35 11.55 15.88 0.95
CA VAL A 35 10.31 15.14 0.63
C VAL A 35 10.41 13.74 1.20
N MET A 36 9.43 13.37 2.01
CA MET A 36 9.29 12.02 2.54
C MET A 36 8.14 11.29 1.85
N ALA A 37 8.47 10.25 1.09
CA ALA A 37 7.48 9.36 0.52
C ALA A 37 7.34 8.12 1.43
N VAL A 38 6.09 7.84 1.82
CA VAL A 38 5.75 6.75 2.74
C VAL A 38 4.56 5.99 2.19
N ALA A 39 4.63 4.68 2.19
CA ALA A 39 3.50 3.83 1.88
C ALA A 39 2.74 3.45 3.16
N ALA A 40 1.41 3.32 3.06
CA ALA A 40 0.60 2.79 4.13
C ALA A 40 -0.54 1.94 3.56
N HIS A 41 -0.91 0.86 4.28
CA HIS A 41 -2.06 0.04 3.91
C HIS A 41 -2.90 -0.32 5.13
N PRO A 42 -4.23 -0.38 4.97
CA PRO A 42 -5.15 -0.62 6.09
C PRO A 42 -5.25 -2.09 6.51
N GLY A 43 -4.62 -3.02 5.79
CA GLY A 43 -4.92 -4.44 5.93
C GLY A 43 -6.31 -4.80 5.43
N TRP A 44 -6.92 -5.83 6.01
CA TRP A 44 -8.29 -6.21 5.71
C TRP A 44 -9.26 -5.46 6.62
N CYS A 45 -9.83 -4.37 6.10
CA CYS A 45 -10.85 -3.61 6.83
C CYS A 45 -12.16 -3.54 6.05
N GLN A 46 -13.26 -3.54 6.78
CA GLN A 46 -14.59 -3.45 6.21
C GLN A 46 -14.84 -2.03 5.69
N THR A 47 -14.88 -1.89 4.38
CA THR A 47 -15.20 -0.65 3.69
C THR A 47 -16.26 -0.92 2.63
N ALA A 48 -16.88 0.13 2.09
CA ALA A 48 -17.88 0.03 1.02
C ALA A 48 -17.38 -0.70 -0.26
N ILE A 49 -16.09 -0.96 -0.38
CA ILE A 49 -15.53 -1.78 -1.48
C ILE A 49 -16.08 -3.20 -1.47
N PHE A 50 -16.51 -3.71 -0.29
CA PHE A 50 -17.13 -5.03 -0.15
C PHE A 50 -18.59 -5.06 -0.60
N ASP A 51 -19.26 -3.91 -0.72
CA ASP A 51 -20.65 -3.83 -1.17
C ASP A 51 -20.80 -4.17 -2.66
N ASN A 52 -19.72 -4.08 -3.42
CA ASN A 52 -19.66 -4.37 -4.86
C ASN A 52 -19.02 -5.74 -5.18
N GLY A 53 -19.27 -6.78 -4.37
CA GLY A 53 -18.76 -8.13 -4.62
C GLY A 53 -17.81 -8.65 -3.54
N GLY A 54 -17.95 -8.18 -2.33
CA GLY A 54 -17.24 -8.69 -1.16
C GLY A 54 -17.72 -10.07 -0.69
N PRO A 55 -17.07 -10.64 0.34
CA PRO A 55 -17.45 -11.92 0.89
C PRO A 55 -18.89 -11.88 1.47
N PRO A 56 -19.59 -13.02 1.52
CA PRO A 56 -20.91 -13.10 2.12
C PRO A 56 -20.97 -12.50 3.52
N ALA A 57 -22.12 -11.92 3.89
CA ALA A 57 -22.31 -11.24 5.18
C ALA A 57 -21.90 -12.10 6.39
N LEU A 58 -22.15 -13.40 6.35
CA LEU A 58 -21.73 -14.34 7.39
C LEU A 58 -20.20 -14.42 7.52
N VAL A 59 -19.47 -14.43 6.40
CA VAL A 59 -17.99 -14.47 6.39
C VAL A 59 -17.44 -13.18 6.93
N THR A 60 -18.03 -12.05 6.56
CA THR A 60 -17.66 -10.73 7.08
C THR A 60 -17.90 -10.64 8.59
N TRP A 61 -19.05 -11.12 9.05
CA TRP A 61 -19.41 -11.16 10.48
C TRP A 61 -18.44 -12.03 11.29
N LEU A 62 -18.17 -13.25 10.82
CA LEU A 62 -17.18 -14.15 11.44
C LEU A 62 -15.77 -13.55 11.43
N GLY A 63 -15.39 -12.92 10.33
CA GLY A 63 -14.09 -12.24 10.20
C GLY A 63 -13.92 -11.11 11.21
N ARG A 64 -14.98 -10.36 11.49
CA ARG A 64 -14.98 -9.33 12.55
C ARG A 64 -14.90 -9.96 13.94
N LEU A 65 -15.67 -11.00 14.19
CA LEU A 65 -15.70 -11.69 15.49
C LEU A 65 -14.33 -12.30 15.83
N THR A 66 -13.62 -12.80 14.82
CA THR A 66 -12.26 -13.37 14.98
C THR A 66 -11.15 -12.32 14.89
N GLY A 67 -11.46 -11.05 14.61
CA GLY A 67 -10.49 -10.00 14.39
C GLY A 67 -9.67 -10.18 13.10
N ALA A 68 -10.17 -10.95 12.14
CA ALA A 68 -9.53 -11.10 10.82
C ALA A 68 -9.89 -9.94 9.87
N ILE A 69 -11.05 -9.32 10.09
CA ILE A 69 -11.49 -8.11 9.39
C ILE A 69 -11.58 -6.98 10.41
N GLN A 70 -10.83 -5.92 10.17
CA GLN A 70 -10.74 -4.76 11.05
C GLN A 70 -11.87 -3.76 10.80
N SER A 71 -12.11 -2.89 11.79
CA SER A 71 -12.96 -1.73 11.61
C SER A 71 -12.30 -0.68 10.68
N PRO A 72 -13.06 0.22 10.04
CA PRO A 72 -12.49 1.34 9.31
C PRO A 72 -11.58 2.23 10.16
N ALA A 73 -11.89 2.39 11.44
CA ALA A 73 -11.07 3.16 12.39
C ALA A 73 -9.70 2.51 12.60
N ASP A 74 -9.66 1.17 12.75
CA ASP A 74 -8.38 0.45 12.87
C ASP A 74 -7.60 0.50 11.56
N GLY A 75 -8.28 0.39 10.41
CA GLY A 75 -7.67 0.51 9.10
C GLY A 75 -7.08 1.90 8.80
N ALA A 76 -7.55 2.93 9.46
CA ALA A 76 -6.99 4.28 9.33
C ALA A 76 -5.69 4.47 10.13
N GLN A 77 -5.45 3.68 11.17
CA GLN A 77 -4.30 3.85 12.06
C GLN A 77 -2.94 3.82 11.35
N PRO A 78 -2.65 2.91 10.40
CA PRO A 78 -1.39 2.93 9.67
C PRO A 78 -1.14 4.22 8.90
N VAL A 79 -2.21 4.82 8.31
CA VAL A 79 -2.11 6.08 7.57
C VAL A 79 -1.83 7.24 8.52
N LEU A 80 -2.52 7.29 9.67
CA LEU A 80 -2.27 8.29 10.69
C LEU A 80 -0.86 8.19 11.24
N LEU A 81 -0.40 6.97 11.53
CA LEU A 81 0.95 6.74 12.02
C LEU A 81 2.00 7.18 10.98
N ALA A 82 1.82 6.83 9.71
CA ALA A 82 2.70 7.25 8.62
C ALA A 82 2.79 8.78 8.49
N ALA A 83 1.67 9.48 8.73
CA ALA A 83 1.58 10.94 8.61
C ALA A 83 2.11 11.70 9.85
N THR A 84 2.22 11.04 10.99
CA THR A 84 2.56 11.70 12.27
C THR A 84 3.90 11.23 12.85
N ASP A 85 4.51 10.20 12.30
CA ASP A 85 5.82 9.74 12.73
C ASP A 85 6.89 10.78 12.33
N PRO A 86 7.65 11.33 13.28
CA PRO A 86 8.68 12.33 12.98
C PRO A 86 9.85 11.76 12.16
N HIS A 87 10.00 10.44 12.14
CA HIS A 87 11.06 9.75 11.38
C HIS A 87 10.47 8.54 10.64
N PRO A 88 9.59 8.78 9.65
CA PRO A 88 8.80 7.72 9.08
C PRO A 88 9.65 6.70 8.32
N GLY A 89 9.34 5.43 8.58
CA GLY A 89 9.84 4.31 7.80
C GLY A 89 9.18 4.24 6.42
N PRO A 90 9.59 3.26 5.60
CA PRO A 90 9.12 3.19 4.20
C PRO A 90 7.68 2.72 4.04
N CYS A 91 7.16 1.92 4.97
CA CYS A 91 5.83 1.35 4.87
C CYS A 91 5.20 1.07 6.24
N TYR A 92 3.91 1.39 6.36
CA TYR A 92 3.12 1.13 7.56
C TYR A 92 1.92 0.25 7.22
N GLY A 93 1.58 -0.63 8.15
CA GLY A 93 0.43 -1.52 8.03
C GLY A 93 0.13 -2.22 9.34
N PRO A 94 -0.90 -3.10 9.36
CA PRO A 94 -1.13 -3.98 10.49
C PRO A 94 0.03 -4.96 10.67
N THR A 95 0.48 -5.14 11.92
CA THR A 95 1.68 -5.93 12.22
C THR A 95 1.42 -7.41 12.52
N LYS A 96 0.15 -7.84 12.51
CA LYS A 96 -0.25 -9.24 12.75
C LYS A 96 -0.91 -9.85 11.53
N ARG A 97 -1.08 -11.17 11.55
CA ARG A 97 -1.77 -11.95 10.51
C ARG A 97 -1.24 -11.65 9.09
N ASN A 98 0.08 -11.63 8.93
CA ASN A 98 0.76 -11.30 7.67
C ASN A 98 0.31 -9.96 7.06
N GLY A 99 0.14 -8.93 7.89
CA GLY A 99 -0.24 -7.60 7.45
C GLY A 99 -1.74 -7.42 7.19
N SER A 100 -2.58 -8.42 7.51
CA SER A 100 -4.02 -8.30 7.28
C SER A 100 -4.78 -7.63 8.42
N ALA A 101 -4.31 -7.75 9.65
CA ALA A 101 -4.95 -7.19 10.84
C ALA A 101 -3.96 -6.96 11.98
N GLY A 102 -4.39 -6.22 13.01
CA GLY A 102 -3.62 -5.96 14.22
C GLY A 102 -3.20 -4.50 14.38
N PRO A 103 -2.39 -4.18 15.40
CA PRO A 103 -1.91 -2.83 15.62
C PRO A 103 -1.14 -2.30 14.42
N ALA A 104 -1.28 -0.99 14.17
CA ALA A 104 -0.47 -0.30 13.16
C ALA A 104 1.01 -0.25 13.58
N GLY A 105 1.89 -0.38 12.63
CA GLY A 105 3.33 -0.30 12.83
C GLY A 105 4.09 -0.38 11.50
N LEU A 106 5.40 -0.32 11.59
CA LEU A 106 6.28 -0.56 10.45
C LEU A 106 6.14 -1.98 9.95
N VAL A 107 6.00 -2.12 8.64
CA VAL A 107 5.94 -3.41 7.94
C VAL A 107 6.98 -3.46 6.82
N PRO A 108 7.47 -4.64 6.47
CA PRO A 108 8.43 -4.77 5.37
C PRO A 108 7.78 -4.35 4.04
N LEU A 109 8.57 -3.74 3.17
CA LEU A 109 8.18 -3.55 1.78
C LEU A 109 8.06 -4.90 1.07
N PRO A 110 7.11 -5.06 0.14
CA PRO A 110 7.04 -6.26 -0.70
C PRO A 110 8.29 -6.38 -1.58
N ALA A 111 8.72 -7.62 -1.87
CA ALA A 111 9.94 -7.90 -2.60
C ALA A 111 10.12 -7.06 -3.89
N PRO A 112 9.10 -6.88 -4.76
CA PRO A 112 9.27 -6.05 -5.96
C PRO A 112 9.62 -4.58 -5.69
N ALA A 113 9.26 -4.05 -4.51
CA ALA A 113 9.61 -2.68 -4.13
C ALA A 113 11.07 -2.55 -3.63
N LEU A 114 11.71 -3.68 -3.37
CA LEU A 114 13.13 -3.75 -3.00
C LEU A 114 14.05 -3.94 -4.22
N GLU A 115 13.49 -4.20 -5.40
CA GLU A 115 14.22 -4.41 -6.65
C GLU A 115 14.36 -3.07 -7.40
N PRO A 116 15.58 -2.49 -7.49
CA PRO A 116 15.79 -1.18 -8.14
C PRO A 116 15.34 -1.17 -9.60
N ASP A 117 15.63 -2.23 -10.35
CA ASP A 117 15.29 -2.32 -11.77
C ASP A 117 13.77 -2.34 -12.02
N VAL A 118 13.00 -2.96 -11.11
CA VAL A 118 11.53 -2.96 -11.19
C VAL A 118 10.98 -1.57 -10.94
N ALA A 119 11.52 -0.90 -9.93
CA ALA A 119 11.08 0.42 -9.54
C ALA A 119 11.44 1.49 -10.59
N GLU A 120 12.64 1.42 -11.16
CA GLU A 120 13.08 2.34 -12.22
C GLU A 120 12.21 2.17 -13.48
N ARG A 121 12.00 0.94 -13.96
CA ARG A 121 11.11 0.67 -15.09
C ARG A 121 9.68 1.14 -14.86
N LEU A 122 9.16 0.98 -13.64
CA LEU A 122 7.82 1.49 -13.30
C LEU A 122 7.79 3.03 -13.36
N TRP A 123 8.82 3.68 -12.86
CA TRP A 123 8.95 5.14 -12.89
C TRP A 123 8.96 5.68 -14.32
N GLU A 124 9.84 5.14 -15.16
CA GLU A 124 9.94 5.51 -16.57
C GLU A 124 8.63 5.27 -17.32
N ARG A 125 8.02 4.10 -17.12
CA ARG A 125 6.75 3.76 -17.75
C ARG A 125 5.61 4.67 -17.29
N SER A 126 5.63 5.10 -16.05
CA SER A 126 4.65 6.07 -15.52
C SER A 126 4.81 7.43 -16.19
N ALA A 127 6.04 7.91 -16.36
CA ALA A 127 6.34 9.15 -17.07
C ALA A 127 5.88 9.10 -18.53
N GLU A 128 6.17 8.00 -19.24
CA GLU A 128 5.72 7.80 -20.62
C GLU A 128 4.20 7.82 -20.75
N LEU A 129 3.48 7.11 -19.87
CA LEU A 129 2.03 6.98 -19.95
C LEU A 129 1.29 8.28 -19.58
N THR A 130 1.85 9.07 -18.70
CA THR A 130 1.24 10.33 -18.24
C THR A 130 1.71 11.55 -19.02
N GLY A 131 2.82 11.44 -19.74
CA GLY A 131 3.51 12.56 -20.37
C GLY A 131 4.15 13.53 -19.38
N VAL A 132 4.25 13.14 -18.10
CA VAL A 132 4.83 13.95 -17.03
C VAL A 132 6.17 13.36 -16.61
N ALA A 133 7.26 14.07 -16.91
CA ALA A 133 8.58 13.76 -16.36
C ALA A 133 8.70 14.46 -14.99
N PHE A 134 8.66 13.68 -13.94
CA PHE A 134 8.87 14.20 -12.60
C PHE A 134 10.38 14.22 -12.32
N ALA A 135 10.96 15.41 -12.38
CA ALA A 135 12.38 15.64 -12.05
C ALA A 135 12.52 15.87 -10.54
N LEU A 136 13.31 15.04 -9.89
CA LEU A 136 13.80 15.22 -8.54
C LEU A 136 15.30 15.44 -8.59
#